data_cb73d97029e4ab7b8cb91fe76c991bcd
#
_entry.id   cb73d97029e4ab7b8cb91fe76c991bcd
#
_cell.length_a   1.000
_cell.length_b   1.000
_cell.length_c   1.000
_cell.angle_alpha   90.00
_cell.angle_beta   90.00
_cell.angle_gamma   90.00
#
_symmetry.space_group_name_H-M   'P 1'
#
loop_
_entity.id
_entity.type
_entity.pdbx_description
1 polymer ?
#
loop_
_entity_poly.entity_id
_entity_poly.type
_entity_poly.pdbx_seq_one_letter_code
_entity_poly.pdbx_strand_id
1 'polypeptide(L)'
;MSGLGLHGIGMTSQRTRTRMIERLREKGIRNEAVLKAMAAVPRHIFVEEALASRAYEDTALPLGMGQTISQPFVVARMIELLLDGRAALGKTLE
;
A
#
# COMPACT_ATOMS: atom_id res chain seq x y z
N MET A 1 -18.20 -8.75 -20.73
CA MET A 1 -16.91 -9.44 -20.81
C MET A 1 -16.00 -9.05 -19.65
N SER A 2 -16.16 -9.76 -18.58
CA SER A 2 -15.42 -9.45 -17.35
C SER A 2 -13.91 -9.64 -17.49
N GLY A 3 -13.46 -10.59 -18.31
CA GLY A 3 -12.04 -10.85 -18.48
C GLY A 3 -11.24 -9.68 -18.99
N LEU A 4 -11.78 -8.96 -19.98
CA LEU A 4 -11.10 -7.78 -20.53
C LEU A 4 -11.03 -6.65 -19.50
N GLY A 5 -12.14 -6.44 -18.78
CA GLY A 5 -12.17 -5.40 -17.76
C GLY A 5 -11.16 -5.67 -16.64
N LEU A 6 -11.09 -6.91 -16.19
CA LEU A 6 -10.14 -7.31 -15.15
C LEU A 6 -8.71 -7.17 -15.62
N HIS A 7 -8.45 -7.54 -16.87
CA HIS A 7 -7.10 -7.40 -17.41
C HIS A 7 -6.66 -5.93 -17.49
N GLY A 8 -7.55 -5.06 -17.96
CA GLY A 8 -7.26 -3.63 -18.04
C GLY A 8 -7.02 -3.02 -16.67
N ILE A 9 -7.87 -3.37 -15.69
CA ILE A 9 -7.73 -2.90 -14.32
C ILE A 9 -6.42 -3.39 -13.73
N GLY A 10 -6.06 -4.66 -13.98
CA GLY A 10 -4.82 -5.24 -13.49
C GLY A 10 -3.59 -4.51 -14.01
N MET A 11 -3.58 -4.18 -15.29
CA MET A 11 -2.47 -3.44 -15.90
C MET A 11 -2.35 -2.04 -15.32
N THR A 12 -3.48 -1.33 -15.19
CA THR A 12 -3.50 0.01 -14.61
C THR A 12 -3.02 -0.03 -13.17
N SER A 13 -3.50 -0.99 -12.40
CA SER A 13 -3.12 -1.15 -11.00
C SER A 13 -1.63 -1.43 -10.84
N GLN A 14 -1.07 -2.24 -11.72
CA GLN A 14 0.35 -2.57 -11.67
C GLN A 14 1.22 -1.33 -11.88
N ARG A 15 0.85 -0.50 -12.86
CA ARG A 15 1.57 0.75 -13.13
C ARG A 15 1.46 1.71 -11.95
N THR A 16 0.26 1.87 -11.41
CA THR A 16 0.03 2.78 -10.29
C THR A 16 0.69 2.27 -9.00
N ARG A 17 0.76 0.95 -8.82
CA ARG A 17 1.49 0.36 -7.69
C ARG A 17 2.98 0.68 -7.78
N THR A 18 3.55 0.55 -8.98
CA THR A 18 4.97 0.86 -9.17
C THR A 18 5.24 2.31 -8.81
N ARG A 19 4.39 3.23 -9.23
CA ARG A 19 4.54 4.65 -8.90
C ARG A 19 4.40 4.88 -7.39
N MET A 20 3.48 4.16 -6.75
CA MET A 20 3.33 4.25 -5.30
C MET A 20 4.62 3.83 -4.60
N ILE A 21 5.22 2.72 -5.01
CA ILE A 21 6.46 2.23 -4.41
C ILE A 21 7.60 3.23 -4.61
N GLU A 22 7.74 3.80 -5.81
CA GLU A 22 8.74 4.81 -6.08
C GLU A 22 8.57 6.02 -5.16
N ARG A 23 7.33 6.45 -4.97
CA ARG A 23 7.01 7.58 -4.10
C ARG A 23 7.35 7.27 -2.64
N LEU A 24 7.07 6.04 -2.19
CA LEU A 24 7.41 5.63 -0.84
C LEU A 24 8.92 5.64 -0.62
N ARG A 25 9.69 5.18 -1.59
CA ARG A 25 11.16 5.24 -1.50
C ARG A 25 11.64 6.68 -1.40
N GLU A 26 11.07 7.57 -2.20
CA GLU A 26 11.44 8.99 -2.18
C GLU A 26 11.13 9.62 -0.82
N LYS A 27 10.09 9.16 -0.16
CA LYS A 27 9.70 9.66 1.16
C LYS A 27 10.49 9.03 2.31
N GLY A 28 11.37 8.09 2.01
CA GLY A 28 12.28 7.54 2.99
C GLY A 28 11.98 6.14 3.49
N ILE A 29 11.03 5.43 2.89
CA ILE A 29 10.78 4.04 3.23
C ILE A 29 11.87 3.20 2.63
N ARG A 30 12.69 2.56 3.46
CA ARG A 30 13.87 1.82 3.02
C ARG A 30 13.77 0.31 3.17
N ASN A 31 12.84 -0.16 3.99
CA ASN A 31 12.71 -1.59 4.24
C ASN A 31 12.07 -2.26 3.01
N GLU A 32 12.83 -3.10 2.33
CA GLU A 32 12.36 -3.77 1.10
C GLU A 32 11.20 -4.72 1.37
N ALA A 33 11.15 -5.34 2.54
CA ALA A 33 10.03 -6.21 2.89
C ALA A 33 8.74 -5.41 3.01
N VAL A 34 8.81 -4.19 3.56
CA VAL A 34 7.66 -3.30 3.65
C VAL A 34 7.20 -2.88 2.26
N LEU A 35 8.15 -2.49 1.40
CA LEU A 35 7.82 -2.08 0.03
C LEU A 35 7.19 -3.21 -0.76
N LYS A 36 7.72 -4.42 -0.60
CA LYS A 36 7.17 -5.61 -1.25
C LYS A 36 5.74 -5.88 -0.80
N ALA A 37 5.50 -5.80 0.51
CA ALA A 37 4.17 -6.00 1.07
C ALA A 37 3.19 -4.96 0.55
N MET A 38 3.62 -3.69 0.50
CA MET A 38 2.78 -2.61 -0.02
C MET A 38 2.42 -2.82 -1.49
N ALA A 39 3.37 -3.33 -2.28
CA ALA A 39 3.12 -3.63 -3.69
C ALA A 39 2.16 -4.80 -3.88
N ALA A 40 2.17 -5.75 -2.94
CA ALA A 40 1.36 -6.97 -3.05
C ALA A 40 -0.11 -6.76 -2.69
N VAL A 41 -0.42 -5.78 -1.84
CA VAL A 41 -1.80 -5.54 -1.40
C VAL A 41 -2.60 -4.85 -2.51
N PRO A 42 -3.67 -5.48 -2.99
CA PRO A 42 -4.49 -4.87 -4.06
C PRO A 42 -5.47 -3.85 -3.48
N ARG A 43 -4.94 -2.67 -3.13
CA ARG A 43 -5.71 -1.62 -2.46
C ARG A 43 -6.99 -1.25 -3.22
N HIS A 44 -6.94 -1.32 -4.55
CA HIS A 44 -8.07 -0.90 -5.39
C HIS A 44 -9.33 -1.73 -5.20
N ILE A 45 -9.22 -2.97 -4.71
CA ILE A 45 -10.41 -3.79 -4.49
C ILE A 45 -11.05 -3.56 -3.11
N PHE A 46 -10.37 -2.83 -2.23
CA PHE A 46 -10.89 -2.55 -0.89
C PHE A 46 -11.59 -1.20 -0.78
N VAL A 47 -11.36 -0.29 -1.74
CA VAL A 47 -12.04 1.00 -1.75
C VAL A 47 -13.31 0.91 -2.58
N GLU A 48 -14.18 1.91 -2.45
CA GLU A 48 -15.38 1.99 -3.27
C GLU A 48 -14.99 2.02 -4.75
N GLU A 49 -15.80 1.39 -5.59
CA GLU A 49 -15.51 1.25 -7.01
C GLU A 49 -15.20 2.57 -7.69
N ALA A 50 -15.93 3.62 -7.33
CA ALA A 50 -15.73 4.95 -7.91
C ALA A 50 -14.34 5.52 -7.58
N LEU A 51 -13.68 5.01 -6.54
CA LEU A 51 -12.39 5.51 -6.08
C LEU A 51 -11.24 4.57 -6.42
N ALA A 52 -11.52 3.46 -7.11
CA ALA A 52 -10.51 2.44 -7.39
C ALA A 52 -9.29 3.02 -8.12
N SER A 53 -9.50 3.97 -9.02
CA SER A 53 -8.40 4.59 -9.77
C SER A 53 -7.46 5.42 -8.88
N ARG A 54 -7.92 5.79 -7.69
CA ARG A 54 -7.14 6.59 -6.74
C ARG A 54 -6.51 5.76 -5.62
N ALA A 55 -6.71 4.44 -5.64
CA ALA A 55 -6.33 3.57 -4.52
C ALA A 55 -4.85 3.60 -4.18
N TYR A 56 -4.00 3.93 -5.14
CA TYR A 56 -2.54 3.95 -4.96
C TYR A 56 -1.97 5.36 -4.80
N GLU A 57 -2.82 6.37 -4.75
CA GLU A 57 -2.38 7.73 -4.42
C GLU A 57 -2.05 7.80 -2.93
N ASP A 58 -1.17 8.72 -2.57
CA ASP A 58 -0.77 8.88 -1.17
C ASP A 58 -1.80 9.70 -0.41
N THR A 59 -2.97 9.12 -0.25
CA THR A 59 -4.11 9.75 0.40
C THR A 59 -4.97 8.68 1.08
N ALA A 60 -5.65 9.05 2.15
CA ALA A 60 -6.64 8.19 2.79
C ALA A 60 -7.91 8.19 1.96
N LEU A 61 -8.55 7.04 1.84
CA LEU A 61 -9.77 6.89 1.06
C LEU A 61 -10.83 6.13 1.84
N PRO A 62 -12.11 6.45 1.61
CA PRO A 62 -13.18 5.71 2.28
C PRO A 62 -13.31 4.28 1.74
N LEU A 63 -13.57 3.35 2.66
CA LEU A 63 -13.84 1.95 2.34
C LEU A 63 -15.34 1.65 2.31
N GLY A 64 -16.16 2.63 2.66
CA GLY A 64 -17.58 2.44 2.89
C GLY A 64 -17.86 2.18 4.37
N MET A 65 -19.13 2.24 4.77
CA MET A 65 -19.56 1.99 6.14
C MET A 65 -18.84 2.84 7.19
N GLY A 66 -18.46 4.06 6.81
CA GLY A 66 -17.80 4.98 7.72
C GLY A 66 -16.33 4.71 8.01
N GLN A 67 -15.74 3.75 7.32
CA GLN A 67 -14.32 3.41 7.52
C GLN A 67 -13.45 3.96 6.40
N THR A 68 -12.14 4.09 6.69
CA THR A 68 -11.17 4.58 5.72
C THR A 68 -9.94 3.68 5.68
N ILE A 69 -9.29 3.63 4.53
CA ILE A 69 -7.95 3.06 4.42
C ILE A 69 -6.96 4.21 4.52
N SER A 70 -5.91 4.04 5.33
CA SER A 70 -4.91 5.08 5.51
C SER A 70 -4.07 5.26 4.25
N GLN A 71 -3.48 6.45 4.09
CA GLN A 71 -2.60 6.70 2.96
C GLN A 71 -1.39 5.77 3.00
N PRO A 72 -0.86 5.37 1.83
CA PRO A 72 0.22 4.39 1.76
C PRO A 72 1.44 4.73 2.60
N PHE A 73 1.88 5.97 2.61
CA PHE A 73 3.06 6.36 3.37
C PHE A 73 2.88 6.10 4.87
N VAL A 74 1.70 6.43 5.40
CA VAL A 74 1.42 6.22 6.83
C VAL A 74 1.48 4.75 7.17
N VAL A 75 0.85 3.90 6.36
CA VAL A 75 0.84 2.46 6.58
C VAL A 75 2.26 1.90 6.51
N ALA A 76 2.99 2.27 5.47
CA ALA A 76 4.35 1.77 5.27
C ALA A 76 5.28 2.19 6.41
N ARG A 77 5.18 3.44 6.84
CA ARG A 77 6.03 3.96 7.92
C ARG A 77 5.73 3.27 9.25
N MET A 78 4.45 3.04 9.54
CA MET A 78 4.05 2.33 10.75
C MET A 78 4.60 0.91 10.78
N ILE A 79 4.49 0.20 9.66
CA ILE A 79 5.02 -1.17 9.57
C ILE A 79 6.53 -1.15 9.73
N GLU A 80 7.21 -0.21 9.09
CA GLU A 80 8.67 -0.08 9.18
C GLU A 80 9.11 0.13 10.62
N LEU A 81 8.44 1.02 11.33
CA LEU A 81 8.74 1.29 12.74
C LEU A 81 8.49 0.07 13.61
N LEU A 82 7.42 -0.67 13.35
CA LEU A 82 7.12 -1.89 14.11
C LEU A 82 8.17 -2.96 13.88
N LEU A 83 8.63 -3.13 12.66
CA LEU A 83 9.68 -4.10 12.35
C LEU A 83 11.00 -3.72 13.00
N ASP A 84 11.35 -2.44 12.96
CA ASP A 84 12.56 -1.95 13.60
C ASP A 84 12.48 -2.13 15.12
N GLY A 85 11.32 -1.87 15.71
CA GLY A 85 11.09 -2.06 17.13
C GLY A 85 11.22 -3.52 17.55
N ARG A 86 10.69 -4.43 16.75
CA ARG A 86 10.81 -5.87 17.03
C ARG A 86 12.24 -6.34 16.96
N ALA A 87 12.99 -5.85 15.98
CA ALA A 87 14.41 -6.20 15.87
C ALA A 87 15.19 -5.72 17.09
N ALA A 88 14.91 -4.51 17.56
CA ALA A 88 15.55 -3.95 18.74
C ALA A 88 15.21 -4.76 19.98
N LEU A 89 13.93 -5.16 20.14
CA LEU A 89 13.51 -5.98 21.26
C LEU A 89 14.17 -7.36 21.23
N GLY A 90 14.28 -7.96 20.06
CA GLY A 90 14.94 -9.24 19.89
C GLY A 90 16.39 -9.18 20.36
N LYS A 91 17.09 -8.15 19.97
CA LYS A 91 18.48 -7.94 20.40
C LYS A 91 18.59 -7.76 21.91
N THR A 92 17.64 -7.05 22.48
CA THR A 92 17.63 -6.79 23.92
C THR A 92 17.39 -8.07 24.71
N LEU A 93 16.52 -8.94 24.20
CA LEU A 93 16.16 -10.16 24.90
C LEU A 93 17.20 -11.28 24.74
N GLU A 94 18.02 -11.19 23.75
CA GLU A 94 19.10 -12.15 23.54
C GLU A 94 20.29 -11.85 24.46
#